data_e3c18ef776db8f8a71110c292b79dbec
#
_entry.id   e3c18ef776db8f8a71110c292b79dbec
#
_cell.length_a   1.000
_cell.length_b   1.000
_cell.length_c   1.000
_cell.angle_alpha   90.00
_cell.angle_beta   90.00
_cell.angle_gamma   90.00
#
_symmetry.space_group_name_H-M   'P 1'
#
loop_
_entity.id
_entity.type
_entity.pdbx_description
1 polymer ?
#
loop_
_entity_poly.entity_id
_entity_poly.type
_entity_poly.pdbx_seq_one_letter_code
_entity_poly.pdbx_strand_id
1 'polypeptide(L)'
;QMAAVDSFQNGVLQCEIEPNGFDFSNCTRNCALARMGAAPPRLNSTGTTIVAVTYKDGVVMGADSRATAGNIVADKHCEKVHHITDSIYACGAGTAADLDQVTKMLSSSLRLLELNTGRKARVITALRIAKQHLFNYMGYIGAYLLIGGVDPTGPYLFDVSANGVTMARPFAAQGSGSYAAISVLEKDFKVGMTEEEASKLVQQALHAGMHGDNASGNSLNLVVITPEKTIFRGPIVPDFCNKPEPIESDYKFKPGSTTVLKKKEIKYDIVESMDMH
;
A
#
# COMPACT_ATOMS: atom_id res chain seq x y z
N GLN A 1 -7.73 -3.05 41.39
CA GLN A 1 -7.72 -2.28 40.12
C GLN A 1 -7.48 -0.78 40.31
N MET A 2 -7.22 -0.29 41.51
CA MET A 2 -6.96 1.14 41.82
C MET A 2 -5.51 1.44 42.23
N ALA A 3 -4.62 0.45 42.29
CA ALA A 3 -3.25 0.62 42.77
C ALA A 3 -2.22 1.02 41.68
N ALA A 4 -2.62 1.06 40.40
CA ALA A 4 -1.71 1.38 39.29
C ALA A 4 -1.63 2.87 38.93
N VAL A 5 -2.29 3.76 39.69
CA VAL A 5 -2.39 5.20 39.35
C VAL A 5 -1.38 6.06 40.12
N ASP A 6 -0.78 5.54 41.19
CA ASP A 6 0.05 6.35 42.10
C ASP A 6 1.57 6.33 41.82
N SER A 7 2.05 5.64 40.77
CA SER A 7 3.50 5.58 40.50
C SER A 7 3.97 6.60 39.44
N PHE A 8 3.33 7.77 39.38
CA PHE A 8 3.83 8.90 38.58
C PHE A 8 4.82 9.74 39.41
N GLN A 9 5.93 9.16 39.84
CA GLN A 9 7.07 9.95 40.33
C GLN A 9 8.13 9.96 39.22
N ASN A 10 8.41 11.16 38.72
CA ASN A 10 9.48 11.49 37.74
C ASN A 10 9.19 11.23 36.24
N GLY A 11 7.93 11.25 35.77
CA GLY A 11 7.65 11.31 34.33
C GLY A 11 7.95 10.03 33.53
N VAL A 12 8.27 8.93 34.17
CA VAL A 12 8.52 7.63 33.54
C VAL A 12 7.53 6.61 34.08
N LEU A 13 6.67 6.09 33.22
CA LEU A 13 5.81 4.93 33.54
C LEU A 13 6.71 3.70 33.72
N GLN A 14 6.97 3.31 34.96
CA GLN A 14 7.52 1.99 35.25
C GLN A 14 6.35 0.99 35.24
N CYS A 15 6.24 0.21 34.15
CA CYS A 15 5.37 -0.95 34.11
C CYS A 15 6.15 -2.16 34.55
N GLU A 16 5.76 -2.79 35.65
CA GLU A 16 6.25 -4.12 36.01
C GLU A 16 5.74 -5.13 34.98
N ILE A 17 6.65 -5.81 34.33
CA ILE A 17 6.34 -6.86 33.33
C ILE A 17 6.05 -8.12 34.15
N GLU A 18 4.81 -8.58 34.15
CA GLU A 18 4.43 -9.87 34.68
C GLU A 18 5.10 -10.99 33.87
N PRO A 19 5.83 -11.92 34.48
CA PRO A 19 6.69 -12.88 33.78
C PRO A 19 5.94 -13.94 32.96
N ASN A 20 4.62 -14.05 33.07
CA ASN A 20 3.81 -15.10 32.43
C ASN A 20 2.48 -14.61 31.83
N GLY A 21 2.38 -13.41 31.32
CA GLY A 21 1.13 -12.84 30.80
C GLY A 21 1.29 -12.04 29.52
N PHE A 22 0.17 -11.48 29.04
CA PHE A 22 0.19 -10.48 27.98
C PHE A 22 0.77 -9.17 28.51
N ASP A 23 1.69 -8.57 27.76
CA ASP A 23 2.22 -7.24 28.09
C ASP A 23 1.26 -6.15 27.62
N PHE A 24 0.59 -5.48 28.56
CA PHE A 24 -0.29 -4.35 28.32
C PHE A 24 0.35 -2.98 28.59
N SER A 25 1.65 -2.92 28.81
CA SER A 25 2.37 -1.68 29.13
C SER A 25 2.15 -0.58 28.11
N ASN A 26 2.20 -0.92 26.82
CA ASN A 26 1.93 0.00 25.73
C ASN A 26 0.47 0.50 25.71
N CYS A 27 -0.48 -0.37 26.02
CA CYS A 27 -1.90 -0.01 26.11
C CYS A 27 -2.13 0.97 27.27
N THR A 28 -1.57 0.68 28.44
CA THR A 28 -1.64 1.53 29.63
C THR A 28 -1.02 2.90 29.36
N ARG A 29 0.17 2.95 28.76
CA ARG A 29 0.83 4.19 28.33
C ARG A 29 -0.04 4.99 27.37
N ASN A 30 -0.59 4.36 26.32
CA ASN A 30 -1.39 5.03 25.31
C ASN A 30 -2.70 5.57 25.89
N CYS A 31 -3.32 4.84 26.83
CA CYS A 31 -4.49 5.33 27.55
C CYS A 31 -4.16 6.55 28.43
N ALA A 32 -3.01 6.55 29.10
CA ALA A 32 -2.55 7.69 29.88
C ALA A 32 -2.29 8.92 28.99
N LEU A 33 -1.61 8.74 27.86
CA LEU A 33 -1.36 9.80 26.89
C LEU A 33 -2.67 10.37 26.31
N ALA A 34 -3.64 9.51 25.99
CA ALA A 34 -4.95 9.95 25.50
C ALA A 34 -5.71 10.78 26.54
N ARG A 35 -5.66 10.40 27.83
CA ARG A 35 -6.24 11.19 28.93
C ARG A 35 -5.55 12.54 29.12
N MET A 36 -4.27 12.64 28.83
CA MET A 36 -3.49 13.89 28.82
C MET A 36 -3.74 14.75 27.58
N GLY A 37 -4.62 14.34 26.67
CA GLY A 37 -4.94 15.04 25.43
C GLY A 37 -3.95 14.80 24.28
N ALA A 38 -3.00 13.89 24.44
CA ALA A 38 -2.13 13.47 23.34
C ALA A 38 -2.91 12.52 22.42
N ALA A 39 -3.43 13.05 21.32
CA ALA A 39 -4.03 12.21 20.30
C ALA A 39 -2.95 11.37 19.59
N PRO A 40 -3.21 10.09 19.32
CA PRO A 40 -2.28 9.30 18.51
C PRO A 40 -2.16 9.92 17.11
N PRO A 41 -0.97 9.90 16.50
CA PRO A 41 -0.81 10.40 15.15
C PRO A 41 -1.75 9.64 14.20
N ARG A 42 -2.42 10.38 13.32
CA ARG A 42 -3.25 9.75 12.29
C ARG A 42 -2.34 9.10 11.26
N LEU A 43 -2.54 7.81 11.04
CA LEU A 43 -1.86 7.08 9.99
C LEU A 43 -2.48 7.45 8.64
N ASN A 44 -1.64 7.82 7.68
CA ASN A 44 -2.06 8.07 6.32
C ASN A 44 -1.95 6.74 5.54
N SER A 45 -3.10 6.24 5.08
CA SER A 45 -3.12 5.18 4.07
C SER A 45 -2.93 5.82 2.70
N THR A 46 -2.00 5.30 1.94
CA THR A 46 -1.74 5.75 0.56
C THR A 46 -2.46 4.86 -0.43
N GLY A 47 -3.00 5.46 -1.50
CA GLY A 47 -3.54 4.68 -2.61
C GLY A 47 -2.44 3.86 -3.29
N THR A 48 -2.80 2.69 -3.77
CA THR A 48 -1.83 1.75 -4.34
C THR A 48 -2.52 0.72 -5.22
N THR A 49 -1.86 0.34 -6.30
CA THR A 49 -2.17 -0.88 -7.05
C THR A 49 -0.93 -1.75 -7.15
N ILE A 50 -0.93 -2.90 -6.51
CA ILE A 50 0.12 -3.90 -6.65
C ILE A 50 -0.45 -5.18 -7.24
N VAL A 51 0.32 -5.80 -8.12
CA VAL A 51 -0.06 -7.01 -8.86
C VAL A 51 1.12 -7.97 -8.90
N ALA A 52 0.83 -9.25 -8.79
CA ALA A 52 1.84 -10.29 -8.99
C ALA A 52 1.23 -11.52 -9.68
N VAL A 53 2.00 -12.17 -10.52
CA VAL A 53 1.61 -13.35 -11.30
C VAL A 53 2.76 -14.37 -11.30
N THR A 54 2.43 -15.63 -11.04
CA THR A 54 3.37 -16.73 -11.26
C THR A 54 3.29 -17.21 -12.71
N TYR A 55 4.42 -17.45 -13.32
CA TYR A 55 4.52 -18.07 -14.64
C TYR A 55 5.37 -19.34 -14.55
N LYS A 56 5.60 -20.01 -15.68
CA LYS A 56 6.24 -21.33 -15.72
C LYS A 56 7.55 -21.41 -14.92
N ASP A 57 8.42 -20.40 -15.06
CA ASP A 57 9.79 -20.46 -14.53
C ASP A 57 10.04 -19.40 -13.44
N GLY A 58 9.04 -18.60 -13.05
CA GLY A 58 9.27 -17.53 -12.09
C GLY A 58 8.03 -16.76 -11.67
N VAL A 59 8.27 -15.55 -11.17
CA VAL A 59 7.23 -14.63 -10.69
C VAL A 59 7.47 -13.24 -11.32
N VAL A 60 6.40 -12.63 -11.82
CA VAL A 60 6.39 -11.22 -12.21
C VAL A 60 5.58 -10.44 -11.19
N MET A 61 6.17 -9.38 -10.67
CA MET A 61 5.50 -8.49 -9.72
C MET A 61 5.57 -7.05 -10.24
N GLY A 62 4.57 -6.27 -9.92
CA GLY A 62 4.55 -4.88 -10.31
C GLY A 62 3.73 -4.02 -9.38
N ALA A 63 4.04 -2.72 -9.40
CA ALA A 63 3.36 -1.71 -8.59
C ALA A 63 3.29 -0.38 -9.35
N ASP A 64 2.29 0.43 -9.03
CA ASP A 64 2.26 1.84 -9.42
C ASP A 64 3.22 2.67 -8.56
N SER A 65 3.45 3.92 -8.94
CA SER A 65 4.41 4.80 -8.26
C SER A 65 3.78 6.00 -7.55
N ARG A 66 2.45 6.13 -7.51
CA ARG A 66 1.79 7.26 -6.86
C ARG A 66 1.64 7.04 -5.36
N ALA A 67 2.09 8.02 -4.56
CA ALA A 67 1.76 8.10 -3.14
C ALA A 67 0.83 9.29 -2.88
N THR A 68 -0.29 9.05 -2.21
CA THR A 68 -1.29 10.07 -1.88
C THR A 68 -1.27 10.41 -0.39
N ALA A 69 -1.55 11.68 -0.07
CA ALA A 69 -1.82 12.16 1.28
C ALA A 69 -3.23 12.75 1.28
N GLY A 70 -4.23 11.92 1.61
CA GLY A 70 -5.64 12.29 1.43
C GLY A 70 -5.97 12.49 -0.06
N ASN A 71 -6.42 13.69 -0.43
CA ASN A 71 -6.82 14.02 -1.80
C ASN A 71 -5.68 14.60 -2.66
N ILE A 72 -4.46 14.67 -2.12
CA ILE A 72 -3.30 15.27 -2.80
C ILE A 72 -2.32 14.16 -3.17
N VAL A 73 -1.73 14.25 -4.36
CA VAL A 73 -0.59 13.41 -4.75
C VAL A 73 0.66 13.98 -4.10
N ALA A 74 1.16 13.28 -3.08
CA ALA A 74 2.33 13.69 -2.31
C ALA A 74 3.64 13.35 -3.04
N ASP A 75 3.71 12.17 -3.65
CA ASP A 75 4.86 11.70 -4.42
C ASP A 75 4.41 10.95 -5.67
N LYS A 76 5.10 11.19 -6.79
CA LYS A 76 4.85 10.54 -8.09
C LYS A 76 5.82 9.40 -8.40
N HIS A 77 6.88 9.27 -7.62
CA HIS A 77 7.98 8.33 -7.85
C HIS A 77 8.24 7.42 -6.65
N CYS A 78 7.19 7.13 -5.87
CA CYS A 78 7.26 6.24 -4.72
C CYS A 78 7.58 4.81 -5.17
N GLU A 79 8.62 4.22 -4.60
CA GLU A 79 8.95 2.82 -4.84
C GLU A 79 8.14 1.92 -3.90
N LYS A 80 7.34 1.02 -4.48
CA LYS A 80 6.47 0.08 -3.76
C LYS A 80 6.87 -1.38 -3.95
N VAL A 81 7.94 -1.61 -4.71
CA VAL A 81 8.54 -2.93 -4.92
C VAL A 81 9.81 -3.00 -4.08
N HIS A 82 9.77 -3.76 -3.00
CA HIS A 82 10.85 -3.83 -2.02
C HIS A 82 11.71 -5.07 -2.26
N HIS A 83 13.01 -4.88 -2.32
CA HIS A 83 13.98 -5.96 -2.35
C HIS A 83 14.10 -6.60 -0.96
N ILE A 84 13.94 -7.93 -0.87
CA ILE A 84 14.12 -8.69 0.36
C ILE A 84 15.42 -9.49 0.31
N THR A 85 15.57 -10.32 -0.72
CA THR A 85 16.82 -11.03 -1.07
C THR A 85 16.96 -11.05 -2.59
N ASP A 86 18.07 -11.55 -3.12
CA ASP A 86 18.31 -11.63 -4.58
C ASP A 86 17.21 -12.40 -5.34
N SER A 87 16.50 -13.31 -4.67
CA SER A 87 15.46 -14.16 -5.27
C SER A 87 14.07 -13.94 -4.69
N ILE A 88 13.90 -12.99 -3.74
CA ILE A 88 12.63 -12.72 -3.07
C ILE A 88 12.37 -11.21 -3.05
N TYR A 89 11.20 -10.80 -3.52
CA TYR A 89 10.72 -9.43 -3.51
C TYR A 89 9.35 -9.35 -2.86
N ALA A 90 9.02 -8.17 -2.36
CA ALA A 90 7.70 -7.89 -1.81
C ALA A 90 7.14 -6.59 -2.41
N CYS A 91 5.88 -6.62 -2.82
CA CYS A 91 5.12 -5.41 -3.12
C CYS A 91 4.23 -5.07 -1.94
N GLY A 92 4.16 -3.79 -1.58
CA GLY A 92 3.45 -3.35 -0.39
C GLY A 92 2.31 -2.38 -0.68
N ALA A 93 1.17 -2.58 0.01
CA ALA A 93 0.04 -1.66 0.03
C ALA A 93 -0.36 -1.37 1.48
N GLY A 94 -0.78 -0.15 1.77
CA GLY A 94 -1.23 0.28 3.11
C GLY A 94 -0.46 1.48 3.64
N THR A 95 -0.01 1.42 4.90
CA THR A 95 0.76 2.49 5.54
C THR A 95 2.23 2.42 5.12
N ALA A 96 2.74 3.43 4.43
CA ALA A 96 4.08 3.44 3.86
C ALA A 96 5.19 3.18 4.92
N ALA A 97 5.08 3.78 6.11
CA ALA A 97 6.05 3.59 7.19
C ALA A 97 6.07 2.14 7.70
N ASP A 98 4.90 1.52 7.84
CA ASP A 98 4.78 0.13 8.28
C ASP A 98 5.38 -0.83 7.24
N LEU A 99 5.11 -0.57 5.96
CA LEU A 99 5.67 -1.34 4.84
C LEU A 99 7.19 -1.28 4.83
N ASP A 100 7.76 -0.08 4.96
CA ASP A 100 9.21 0.11 5.00
C ASP A 100 9.86 -0.63 6.18
N GLN A 101 9.28 -0.55 7.37
CA GLN A 101 9.78 -1.24 8.55
C GLN A 101 9.67 -2.76 8.44
N VAL A 102 8.53 -3.27 7.99
CA VAL A 102 8.32 -4.72 7.84
C VAL A 102 9.23 -5.31 6.77
N THR A 103 9.37 -4.65 5.61
CA THR A 103 10.23 -5.15 4.54
C THR A 103 11.72 -5.09 4.91
N LYS A 104 12.17 -4.04 5.60
CA LYS A 104 13.54 -3.96 6.14
C LYS A 104 13.81 -5.02 7.21
N MET A 105 12.86 -5.27 8.10
CA MET A 105 12.96 -6.35 9.09
C MET A 105 13.08 -7.71 8.39
N LEU A 106 12.25 -7.98 7.37
CA LEU A 106 12.33 -9.23 6.59
C LEU A 106 13.69 -9.37 5.92
N SER A 107 14.15 -8.34 5.22
CA SER A 107 15.45 -8.36 4.54
C SER A 107 16.60 -8.61 5.50
N SER A 108 16.64 -7.91 6.64
CA SER A 108 17.70 -8.09 7.63
C SER A 108 17.67 -9.48 8.28
N SER A 109 16.48 -10.00 8.61
CA SER A 109 16.32 -11.33 9.20
C SER A 109 16.74 -12.45 8.26
N LEU A 110 16.35 -12.35 6.98
CA LEU A 110 16.73 -13.33 5.97
C LEU A 110 18.21 -13.24 5.62
N ARG A 111 18.77 -12.03 5.54
CA ARG A 111 20.22 -11.86 5.32
C ARG A 111 21.04 -12.48 6.43
N LEU A 112 20.62 -12.30 7.69
CA LEU A 112 21.27 -12.93 8.82
C LEU A 112 21.17 -14.47 8.76
N LEU A 113 19.99 -14.98 8.37
CA LEU A 113 19.80 -16.42 8.17
C LEU A 113 20.71 -16.98 7.09
N GLU A 114 20.81 -16.29 5.94
CA GLU A 114 21.70 -16.70 4.84
C GLU A 114 23.18 -16.73 5.25
N LEU A 115 23.62 -15.70 6.00
CA LEU A 115 24.99 -15.65 6.52
C LEU A 115 25.27 -16.79 7.51
N ASN A 116 24.32 -17.11 8.40
CA ASN A 116 24.47 -18.16 9.38
C ASN A 116 24.45 -19.57 8.78
N THR A 117 23.62 -19.77 7.76
CA THR A 117 23.41 -21.11 7.17
C THR A 117 24.26 -21.37 5.94
N GLY A 118 24.81 -20.34 5.31
CA GLY A 118 25.50 -20.40 4.02
C GLY A 118 24.60 -20.82 2.85
N ARG A 119 23.27 -20.69 3.01
CA ARG A 119 22.26 -21.09 2.02
C ARG A 119 21.31 -19.94 1.73
N LYS A 120 20.81 -19.87 0.48
CA LYS A 120 19.77 -18.91 0.10
C LYS A 120 18.48 -19.15 0.89
N ALA A 121 17.82 -18.09 1.31
CA ALA A 121 16.55 -18.14 2.02
C ALA A 121 15.44 -18.70 1.11
N ARG A 122 14.50 -19.44 1.70
CA ARG A 122 13.30 -19.91 0.98
C ARG A 122 12.18 -18.88 1.11
N VAL A 123 11.33 -18.83 0.09
CA VAL A 123 10.16 -17.92 0.08
C VAL A 123 9.23 -18.20 1.26
N ILE A 124 9.03 -19.47 1.61
CA ILE A 124 8.22 -19.86 2.76
C ILE A 124 8.78 -19.35 4.09
N THR A 125 10.10 -19.15 4.19
CA THR A 125 10.72 -18.60 5.41
C THR A 125 10.40 -17.10 5.53
N ALA A 126 10.49 -16.36 4.43
CA ALA A 126 10.07 -14.95 4.39
C ALA A 126 8.60 -14.82 4.81
N LEU A 127 7.73 -15.66 4.22
CA LEU A 127 6.31 -15.71 4.55
C LEU A 127 6.08 -15.95 6.05
N ARG A 128 6.77 -16.91 6.64
CA ARG A 128 6.59 -17.27 8.05
C ARG A 128 6.98 -16.13 8.99
N ILE A 129 8.09 -15.45 8.71
CA ILE A 129 8.53 -14.30 9.51
C ILE A 129 7.52 -13.16 9.41
N ALA A 130 7.07 -12.84 8.19
CA ALA A 130 6.07 -11.80 7.96
C ALA A 130 4.74 -12.12 8.66
N LYS A 131 4.21 -13.33 8.43
CA LYS A 131 2.97 -13.81 9.05
C LYS A 131 3.00 -13.70 10.56
N GLN A 132 4.05 -14.25 11.20
CA GLN A 132 4.17 -14.25 12.65
C GLN A 132 4.26 -12.83 13.21
N HIS A 133 5.04 -11.98 12.57
CA HIS A 133 5.16 -10.58 12.99
C HIS A 133 3.81 -9.85 12.90
N LEU A 134 3.14 -9.92 11.76
CA LEU A 134 1.85 -9.24 11.57
C LEU A 134 0.75 -9.81 12.47
N PHE A 135 0.71 -11.13 12.67
CA PHE A 135 -0.23 -11.76 13.57
C PHE A 135 -0.07 -11.29 15.02
N ASN A 136 1.17 -11.14 15.50
CA ASN A 136 1.44 -10.65 16.86
C ASN A 136 0.89 -9.25 17.12
N TYR A 137 0.76 -8.44 16.06
CA TYR A 137 0.21 -7.09 16.13
C TYR A 137 -1.27 -7.00 15.72
N MET A 138 -1.95 -8.13 15.49
CA MET A 138 -3.41 -8.23 15.28
C MET A 138 -4.00 -7.25 14.26
N GLY A 139 -3.24 -6.89 13.21
CA GLY A 139 -3.68 -5.95 12.19
C GLY A 139 -3.44 -4.47 12.51
N TYR A 140 -2.84 -4.14 13.66
CA TYR A 140 -2.44 -2.75 13.96
C TYR A 140 -1.31 -2.23 13.07
N ILE A 141 -0.51 -3.14 12.50
CA ILE A 141 0.47 -2.80 11.45
C ILE A 141 -0.27 -2.80 10.11
N GLY A 142 -0.38 -1.63 9.50
CA GLY A 142 -1.10 -1.44 8.23
C GLY A 142 -0.26 -1.89 7.01
N ALA A 143 0.24 -3.12 7.01
CA ALA A 143 1.06 -3.67 5.94
C ALA A 143 0.35 -4.86 5.26
N TYR A 144 -0.02 -4.65 4.01
CA TYR A 144 -0.52 -5.68 3.09
C TYR A 144 0.59 -5.97 2.09
N LEU A 145 0.98 -7.23 1.94
CA LEU A 145 2.14 -7.61 1.15
C LEU A 145 1.81 -8.69 0.14
N LEU A 146 2.35 -8.55 -1.07
CA LEU A 146 2.53 -9.66 -2.00
C LEU A 146 3.99 -10.07 -1.94
N ILE A 147 4.26 -11.28 -1.45
CA ILE A 147 5.63 -11.83 -1.38
C ILE A 147 5.79 -12.83 -2.52
N GLY A 148 6.68 -12.50 -3.43
CA GLY A 148 7.01 -13.36 -4.56
C GLY A 148 8.49 -13.70 -4.61
N GLY A 149 8.78 -14.88 -5.09
CA GLY A 149 10.16 -15.30 -5.22
C GLY A 149 10.31 -16.68 -5.85
N VAL A 150 11.55 -17.02 -6.13
CA VAL A 150 11.93 -18.32 -6.66
C VAL A 150 12.94 -18.95 -5.72
N ASP A 151 12.66 -20.16 -5.30
CA ASP A 151 13.57 -20.97 -4.51
C ASP A 151 13.85 -22.32 -5.19
N PRO A 152 14.74 -23.19 -4.65
CA PRO A 152 15.06 -24.47 -5.28
C PRO A 152 13.86 -25.41 -5.48
N THR A 153 12.73 -25.13 -4.85
CA THR A 153 11.49 -25.94 -4.98
C THR A 153 10.52 -25.38 -6.02
N GLY A 154 10.77 -24.17 -6.51
CA GLY A 154 9.98 -23.53 -7.57
C GLY A 154 9.63 -22.07 -7.32
N PRO A 155 8.80 -21.47 -8.19
CA PRO A 155 8.27 -20.14 -8.01
C PRO A 155 7.09 -20.15 -7.03
N TYR A 156 7.05 -19.15 -6.14
CA TYR A 156 5.98 -18.98 -5.15
C TYR A 156 5.50 -17.53 -5.11
N LEU A 157 4.20 -17.40 -4.97
CA LEU A 157 3.53 -16.13 -4.71
C LEU A 157 2.59 -16.30 -3.53
N PHE A 158 2.75 -15.43 -2.54
CA PHE A 158 1.92 -15.39 -1.35
C PHE A 158 1.29 -14.02 -1.18
N ASP A 159 0.02 -14.05 -0.86
CA ASP A 159 -0.79 -12.93 -0.41
C ASP A 159 -0.76 -12.89 1.12
N VAL A 160 -0.41 -11.75 1.70
CA VAL A 160 -0.27 -11.54 3.14
C VAL A 160 -1.08 -10.33 3.56
N SER A 161 -2.10 -10.57 4.39
CA SER A 161 -2.93 -9.52 4.97
C SER A 161 -2.32 -8.95 6.26
N ALA A 162 -2.72 -7.73 6.62
CA ALA A 162 -2.21 -7.02 7.80
C ALA A 162 -2.43 -7.78 9.13
N ASN A 163 -3.42 -8.65 9.21
CA ASN A 163 -3.71 -9.49 10.40
C ASN A 163 -2.95 -10.83 10.42
N GLY A 164 -2.04 -11.06 9.46
CA GLY A 164 -1.27 -12.29 9.37
C GLY A 164 -1.94 -13.45 8.63
N VAL A 165 -3.10 -13.24 7.99
CA VAL A 165 -3.67 -14.23 7.07
C VAL A 165 -2.81 -14.30 5.81
N THR A 166 -2.51 -15.52 5.37
CA THR A 166 -1.68 -15.76 4.20
C THR A 166 -2.31 -16.81 3.28
N MET A 167 -2.20 -16.58 1.97
CA MET A 167 -2.67 -17.51 0.95
C MET A 167 -1.62 -17.67 -0.14
N ALA A 168 -1.40 -18.91 -0.60
CA ALA A 168 -0.66 -19.16 -1.83
C ALA A 168 -1.61 -18.91 -3.03
N ARG A 169 -1.18 -18.14 -3.99
CA ARG A 169 -1.99 -17.80 -5.16
C ARG A 169 -1.18 -17.86 -6.44
N PRO A 170 -1.79 -18.26 -7.57
CA PRO A 170 -1.13 -18.18 -8.88
C PRO A 170 -1.01 -16.74 -9.39
N PHE A 171 -1.92 -15.88 -9.00
CA PHE A 171 -1.90 -14.44 -9.22
C PHE A 171 -2.60 -13.73 -8.06
N ALA A 172 -2.23 -12.49 -7.82
CA ALA A 172 -2.85 -11.66 -6.79
C ALA A 172 -2.72 -10.18 -7.11
N ALA A 173 -3.67 -9.40 -6.60
CA ALA A 173 -3.61 -7.94 -6.62
C ALA A 173 -4.08 -7.40 -5.27
N GLN A 174 -3.42 -6.33 -4.77
CA GLN A 174 -3.80 -5.66 -3.53
C GLN A 174 -3.75 -4.14 -3.69
N GLY A 175 -4.29 -3.43 -2.70
CA GLY A 175 -4.42 -1.97 -2.70
C GLY A 175 -5.77 -1.48 -3.21
N SER A 176 -5.95 -0.15 -3.28
CA SER A 176 -7.20 0.50 -3.65
C SER A 176 -7.65 0.21 -5.09
N GLY A 177 -6.68 0.04 -6.03
CA GLY A 177 -6.96 -0.31 -7.42
C GLY A 177 -7.05 -1.82 -7.69
N SER A 178 -6.96 -2.68 -6.67
CA SER A 178 -6.93 -4.13 -6.84
C SER A 178 -8.19 -4.71 -7.50
N TYR A 179 -9.36 -4.13 -7.26
CA TYR A 179 -10.61 -4.61 -7.85
C TYR A 179 -10.61 -4.55 -9.38
N ALA A 180 -10.09 -3.46 -9.95
CA ALA A 180 -9.94 -3.35 -11.40
C ALA A 180 -8.83 -4.28 -11.90
N ALA A 181 -7.71 -4.37 -11.19
CA ALA A 181 -6.60 -5.23 -11.55
C ALA A 181 -6.98 -6.72 -11.53
N ILE A 182 -7.70 -7.18 -10.49
CA ILE A 182 -8.09 -8.60 -10.36
C ILE A 182 -9.04 -9.02 -11.48
N SER A 183 -9.90 -8.13 -11.97
CA SER A 183 -10.81 -8.44 -13.07
C SER A 183 -10.08 -8.77 -14.37
N VAL A 184 -8.96 -8.09 -14.64
CA VAL A 184 -8.09 -8.38 -15.78
C VAL A 184 -7.34 -9.69 -15.58
N LEU A 185 -6.82 -9.93 -14.36
CA LEU A 185 -6.11 -11.16 -14.04
C LEU A 185 -7.01 -12.38 -14.17
N GLU A 186 -8.23 -12.34 -13.64
CA GLU A 186 -9.20 -13.44 -13.73
C GLU A 186 -9.61 -13.75 -15.17
N LYS A 187 -9.69 -12.72 -16.01
CA LYS A 187 -10.06 -12.89 -17.42
C LYS A 187 -8.95 -13.55 -18.25
N ASP A 188 -7.71 -13.08 -18.07
CA ASP A 188 -6.64 -13.33 -19.04
C ASP A 188 -5.53 -14.25 -18.49
N PHE A 189 -5.57 -14.64 -17.20
CA PHE A 189 -4.60 -15.56 -16.62
C PHE A 189 -4.70 -16.95 -17.23
N LYS A 190 -3.56 -17.55 -17.53
CA LYS A 190 -3.43 -18.93 -18.01
C LYS A 190 -2.29 -19.63 -17.26
N VAL A 191 -2.50 -20.89 -16.91
CA VAL A 191 -1.45 -21.71 -16.31
C VAL A 191 -0.35 -22.00 -17.33
N GLY A 192 0.90 -21.84 -16.92
CA GLY A 192 2.06 -22.12 -17.79
C GLY A 192 2.41 -21.00 -18.78
N MET A 193 2.01 -19.76 -18.50
CA MET A 193 2.39 -18.57 -19.28
C MET A 193 3.91 -18.43 -19.39
N THR A 194 4.35 -17.78 -20.47
CA THR A 194 5.74 -17.34 -20.64
C THR A 194 6.01 -16.06 -19.83
N GLU A 195 7.30 -15.70 -19.68
CA GLU A 195 7.71 -14.44 -19.01
C GLU A 195 7.07 -13.21 -19.68
N GLU A 196 7.06 -13.17 -21.02
CA GLU A 196 6.53 -12.06 -21.79
C GLU A 196 5.01 -11.90 -21.63
N GLU A 197 4.28 -13.02 -21.68
CA GLU A 197 2.83 -13.04 -21.46
C GLU A 197 2.48 -12.61 -20.04
N ALA A 198 3.19 -13.12 -19.03
CA ALA A 198 2.99 -12.74 -17.63
C ALA A 198 3.32 -11.26 -17.39
N SER A 199 4.44 -10.76 -17.96
CA SER A 199 4.80 -9.34 -17.86
C SER A 199 3.75 -8.43 -18.49
N LYS A 200 3.22 -8.81 -19.66
CA LYS A 200 2.17 -8.07 -20.35
C LYS A 200 0.86 -8.09 -19.54
N LEU A 201 0.50 -9.23 -18.97
CA LEU A 201 -0.68 -9.36 -18.13
C LEU A 201 -0.59 -8.48 -16.87
N VAL A 202 0.56 -8.47 -16.18
CA VAL A 202 0.80 -7.61 -15.02
C VAL A 202 0.70 -6.12 -15.42
N GLN A 203 1.26 -5.73 -16.57
CA GLN A 203 1.12 -4.36 -17.07
C GLN A 203 -0.33 -3.98 -17.32
N GLN A 204 -1.10 -4.83 -18.00
CA GLN A 204 -2.51 -4.59 -18.29
C GLN A 204 -3.35 -4.48 -17.01
N ALA A 205 -3.09 -5.34 -16.02
CA ALA A 205 -3.75 -5.30 -14.73
C ALA A 205 -3.42 -4.02 -13.95
N LEU A 206 -2.16 -3.60 -13.95
CA LEU A 206 -1.74 -2.32 -13.36
C LEU A 206 -2.37 -1.13 -14.09
N HIS A 207 -2.42 -1.14 -15.41
CA HIS A 207 -3.10 -0.09 -16.20
C HIS A 207 -4.58 0.02 -15.83
N ALA A 208 -5.28 -1.10 -15.68
CA ALA A 208 -6.67 -1.10 -15.24
C ALA A 208 -6.84 -0.51 -13.83
N GLY A 209 -5.96 -0.89 -12.89
CA GLY A 209 -5.96 -0.33 -11.54
C GLY A 209 -5.68 1.17 -11.51
N MET A 210 -4.64 1.62 -12.24
CA MET A 210 -4.27 3.03 -12.33
C MET A 210 -5.33 3.89 -13.02
N HIS A 211 -6.05 3.35 -13.99
CA HIS A 211 -7.12 4.06 -14.70
C HIS A 211 -8.40 4.11 -13.85
N GLY A 212 -8.71 3.04 -13.13
CA GLY A 212 -9.93 2.92 -12.32
C GLY A 212 -9.84 3.54 -10.92
N ASP A 213 -8.63 3.82 -10.43
CA ASP A 213 -8.38 4.35 -9.09
C ASP A 213 -7.59 5.67 -9.14
N ASN A 214 -8.22 6.75 -8.67
CA ASN A 214 -7.57 8.06 -8.58
C ASN A 214 -6.35 8.09 -7.64
N ALA A 215 -6.27 7.16 -6.71
CA ALA A 215 -5.17 7.09 -5.74
C ALA A 215 -3.96 6.33 -6.28
N SER A 216 -4.11 5.63 -7.40
CA SER A 216 -3.03 4.92 -8.11
C SER A 216 -2.70 5.62 -9.43
N GLY A 217 -1.46 5.58 -9.89
CA GLY A 217 -1.11 6.21 -11.16
C GLY A 217 0.37 6.55 -11.33
N ASN A 218 0.62 7.49 -12.23
CA ASN A 218 1.90 8.06 -12.65
C ASN A 218 2.75 7.09 -13.48
N SER A 219 3.45 6.17 -12.92
CA SER A 219 4.24 5.16 -13.62
C SER A 219 4.12 3.80 -12.94
N LEU A 220 4.58 2.78 -13.59
CA LEU A 220 4.64 1.43 -13.04
C LEU A 220 6.07 0.90 -13.05
N ASN A 221 6.38 0.14 -12.02
CA ASN A 221 7.62 -0.61 -11.88
C ASN A 221 7.31 -2.10 -11.91
N LEU A 222 8.11 -2.86 -12.65
CA LEU A 222 8.00 -4.31 -12.76
C LEU A 222 9.28 -4.96 -12.30
N VAL A 223 9.14 -6.10 -11.63
CA VAL A 223 10.24 -6.99 -11.29
C VAL A 223 9.92 -8.37 -11.81
N VAL A 224 10.82 -8.92 -12.60
CA VAL A 224 10.76 -10.29 -13.09
C VAL A 224 11.79 -11.11 -12.34
N ILE A 225 11.34 -12.10 -11.59
CA ILE A 225 12.17 -12.97 -10.76
C ILE A 225 12.28 -14.32 -11.44
N THR A 226 13.47 -14.69 -11.84
CA THR A 226 13.80 -15.98 -12.42
C THR A 226 14.73 -16.76 -11.49
N PRO A 227 14.94 -18.06 -11.67
CA PRO A 227 15.91 -18.83 -10.88
C PRO A 227 17.34 -18.30 -10.98
N GLU A 228 17.70 -17.72 -12.13
CA GLU A 228 19.06 -17.27 -12.42
C GLU A 228 19.31 -15.82 -12.04
N LYS A 229 18.33 -14.95 -12.30
CA LYS A 229 18.48 -13.49 -12.11
C LYS A 229 17.15 -12.81 -11.87
N THR A 230 17.21 -11.65 -11.25
CA THR A 230 16.07 -10.73 -11.15
C THR A 230 16.29 -9.54 -12.08
N ILE A 231 15.25 -9.18 -12.83
CA ILE A 231 15.28 -8.08 -13.78
C ILE A 231 14.28 -7.03 -13.33
N PHE A 232 14.77 -5.84 -13.07
CA PHE A 232 13.93 -4.68 -12.79
C PHE A 232 13.65 -3.91 -14.09
N ARG A 233 12.37 -3.63 -14.38
CA ARG A 233 11.91 -2.88 -15.54
C ARG A 233 11.06 -1.70 -15.06
N GLY A 234 11.53 -0.51 -15.29
CA GLY A 234 10.80 0.72 -14.95
C GLY A 234 11.70 1.94 -14.77
N PRO A 235 11.12 3.11 -14.55
CA PRO A 235 9.66 3.39 -14.57
C PRO A 235 9.08 3.38 -15.99
N ILE A 236 7.92 2.73 -16.17
CA ILE A 236 7.17 2.71 -17.41
C ILE A 236 5.97 3.67 -17.23
N VAL A 237 5.86 4.69 -18.08
CA VAL A 237 4.77 5.66 -18.02
C VAL A 237 3.73 5.28 -19.07
N PRO A 238 2.50 4.92 -18.67
CA PRO A 238 1.41 4.67 -19.61
C PRO A 238 0.99 5.94 -20.35
N ASP A 239 0.52 5.82 -21.59
CA ASP A 239 0.11 6.97 -22.41
C ASP A 239 -0.99 7.82 -21.76
N PHE A 240 -1.94 7.19 -21.07
CA PHE A 240 -3.01 7.91 -20.35
C PHE A 240 -2.53 8.66 -19.10
N CYS A 241 -1.31 8.41 -18.62
CA CYS A 241 -0.68 9.16 -17.54
C CYS A 241 0.13 10.36 -18.04
N ASN A 242 0.34 10.49 -19.34
CA ASN A 242 1.01 11.64 -19.93
C ASN A 242 0.10 12.87 -19.79
N LYS A 243 0.72 14.04 -19.53
CA LYS A 243 -0.03 15.29 -19.50
C LYS A 243 -0.63 15.53 -20.89
N PRO A 244 -1.93 15.79 -21.00
CA PRO A 244 -2.48 16.25 -22.26
C PRO A 244 -1.81 17.57 -22.65
N GLU A 245 -1.63 17.78 -23.94
CA GLU A 245 -1.17 19.09 -24.43
C GLU A 245 -2.12 20.18 -23.94
N PRO A 246 -1.60 21.31 -23.47
CA PRO A 246 -2.44 22.42 -23.06
C PRO A 246 -3.34 22.81 -24.23
N ILE A 247 -4.65 22.77 -24.03
CA ILE A 247 -5.57 23.33 -24.98
C ILE A 247 -5.39 24.84 -24.91
N GLU A 248 -4.80 25.43 -25.93
CA GLU A 248 -4.76 26.89 -26.08
C GLU A 248 -6.18 27.40 -26.32
N SER A 249 -6.83 27.74 -25.23
CA SER A 249 -8.14 28.39 -25.28
C SER A 249 -8.01 29.78 -24.67
N ASP A 250 -8.51 30.75 -25.35
CA ASP A 250 -8.46 32.14 -24.89
C ASP A 250 -9.31 32.37 -23.63
N TYR A 251 -10.17 31.41 -23.23
CA TYR A 251 -11.11 31.45 -22.08
C TYR A 251 -11.79 32.83 -21.86
N LYS A 252 -11.59 33.78 -22.75
CA LYS A 252 -12.21 35.10 -22.74
C LYS A 252 -13.39 35.11 -23.67
N PHE A 253 -14.58 35.22 -23.10
CA PHE A 253 -15.81 35.33 -23.84
C PHE A 253 -16.27 36.77 -23.83
N LYS A 254 -16.81 37.25 -24.98
CA LYS A 254 -17.40 38.58 -25.04
C LYS A 254 -18.59 38.68 -24.07
N PRO A 255 -18.73 39.78 -23.32
CA PRO A 255 -19.91 40.01 -22.47
C PRO A 255 -21.21 39.77 -23.30
N GLY A 256 -22.13 38.99 -22.74
CA GLY A 256 -23.39 38.66 -23.40
C GLY A 256 -23.30 37.51 -24.43
N SER A 257 -22.16 36.84 -24.58
CA SER A 257 -22.00 35.67 -25.47
C SER A 257 -22.77 34.43 -24.98
N THR A 258 -23.11 34.34 -23.69
CA THR A 258 -23.91 33.25 -23.13
C THR A 258 -25.39 33.60 -23.20
N THR A 259 -26.18 32.74 -23.84
CA THR A 259 -27.63 32.90 -23.92
C THR A 259 -28.27 32.76 -22.55
N VAL A 260 -29.03 33.79 -22.13
CA VAL A 260 -29.79 33.73 -20.89
C VAL A 260 -31.04 32.90 -21.11
N LEU A 261 -31.12 31.71 -20.59
CA LEU A 261 -32.24 30.78 -20.73
C LEU A 261 -33.44 31.15 -19.85
N LYS A 262 -33.19 31.73 -18.69
CA LYS A 262 -34.25 32.13 -17.75
C LYS A 262 -33.75 33.24 -16.81
N LYS A 263 -34.56 34.27 -16.63
CA LYS A 263 -34.34 35.35 -15.67
C LYS A 263 -35.52 35.36 -14.68
N LYS A 264 -35.18 35.36 -13.36
CA LYS A 264 -36.15 35.52 -12.30
C LYS A 264 -35.79 36.77 -11.51
N GLU A 265 -36.69 37.73 -11.47
CA GLU A 265 -36.58 38.89 -10.58
C GLU A 265 -37.24 38.58 -9.24
N ILE A 266 -36.47 38.72 -8.17
CA ILE A 266 -36.99 38.57 -6.81
C ILE A 266 -37.03 40.00 -6.22
N LYS A 267 -38.22 40.46 -5.88
CA LYS A 267 -38.42 41.71 -5.16
C LYS A 267 -38.43 41.36 -3.68
N TYR A 268 -37.66 42.08 -2.92
CA TYR A 268 -37.63 41.97 -1.45
C TYR A 268 -38.35 43.20 -0.90
N ASP A 269 -39.38 42.98 -0.07
CA ASP A 269 -39.97 44.04 0.74
C ASP A 269 -39.12 44.13 2.02
N ILE A 270 -38.54 45.29 2.25
CA ILE A 270 -37.84 45.59 3.52
C ILE A 270 -38.87 45.83 4.57
N VAL A 271 -39.04 44.91 5.48
CA VAL A 271 -39.84 45.12 6.69
C VAL A 271 -38.91 45.69 7.74
N GLU A 272 -39.12 46.96 8.14
CA GLU A 272 -38.39 47.53 9.25
C GLU A 272 -38.73 46.73 10.52
N SER A 273 -37.69 46.17 11.16
CA SER A 273 -37.88 45.53 12.47
C SER A 273 -38.29 46.60 13.47
N MET A 274 -39.48 46.47 14.04
CA MET A 274 -39.82 47.24 15.23
C MET A 274 -38.85 46.85 16.34
N ASP A 275 -38.04 47.81 16.78
CA ASP A 275 -37.27 47.68 18.00
C ASP A 275 -38.28 47.47 19.16
N MET A 276 -38.31 46.26 19.67
CA MET A 276 -38.98 46.00 20.96
C MET A 276 -38.05 46.50 22.07
N HIS A 277 -38.45 47.57 22.68
CA HIS A 277 -37.92 48.09 23.97
C HIS A 277 -38.17 47.12 25.11
#